data_0339725d587ded9e421c7eaeec53c1a2
#
_entry.id   0339725d587ded9e421c7eaeec53c1a2
#
_cell.length_a   1.000
_cell.length_b   1.000
_cell.length_c   1.000
_cell.angle_alpha   90.00
_cell.angle_beta   90.00
_cell.angle_gamma   90.00
#
_symmetry.space_group_name_H-M   'P 1'
#
loop_
_entity.id
_entity.type
_entity.pdbx_description
1 polymer ?
#
loop_
_entity_poly.entity_id
_entity_poly.type
_entity_poly.pdbx_seq_one_letter_code
_entity_poly.pdbx_strand_id
1 'polypeptide(L)'
;MKKFKHIRAYYSGWILPLVDFLILYPALLIMRRKTTKGIQLQYQGDKKQIEQDIRHGAFFMTNHRDIVMDAAWLTFLLRTRYFIHPFFGIGNNLFGKWWIEHVVRFLRAFVVIRNGSFHDQRENAITLSQYIRYLRKRHKSIWLAQREGRAKDGNDVTQPGVLKMLTIDAEDFFESVKELNICPVSISYEYDPCDYLKAREMQLKRDNPKWRKSRKDDLVSMSVGIKGQKGRIVYRLTPSINHDIDRALVEHPELRELSRNEQIQFVCGLIDQHIHAAYEIYPRGTEFDEYIDSRLQLIHLSNKDTDFLRDRLYEMYNYPVLNYEKAVKKYDY
;
A
#
# COMPACT_ATOMS: atom_id res chain seq x y z
N MET A 1 -12.34 -22.03 -10.09
CA MET A 1 -12.23 -22.04 -8.59
C MET A 1 -11.19 -23.03 -8.08
N LYS A 2 -11.12 -24.29 -8.55
CA LYS A 2 -10.07 -25.26 -8.12
C LYS A 2 -8.64 -24.74 -8.40
N LYS A 3 -8.42 -24.10 -9.56
CA LYS A 3 -7.14 -23.50 -9.99
C LYS A 3 -6.53 -22.51 -8.98
N PHE A 4 -7.36 -21.75 -8.25
CA PHE A 4 -6.90 -20.71 -7.32
C PHE A 4 -6.87 -21.17 -5.86
N LYS A 5 -7.06 -22.48 -5.57
CA LYS A 5 -7.24 -23.00 -4.21
C LYS A 5 -6.13 -22.57 -3.24
N HIS A 6 -4.89 -22.51 -3.70
CA HIS A 6 -3.72 -22.22 -2.89
C HIS A 6 -3.51 -20.71 -2.59
N ILE A 7 -4.10 -19.80 -3.42
CA ILE A 7 -3.95 -18.34 -3.22
C ILE A 7 -5.25 -17.63 -2.84
N ARG A 8 -6.42 -18.15 -3.18
CA ARG A 8 -7.70 -17.45 -3.04
C ARG A 8 -8.08 -17.14 -1.58
N ALA A 9 -8.78 -16.03 -1.40
CA ALA A 9 -9.53 -15.76 -0.19
C ALA A 9 -10.65 -16.81 0.05
N TYR A 10 -11.06 -17.00 1.29
CA TYR A 10 -12.20 -17.86 1.59
C TYR A 10 -13.52 -17.12 1.33
N TYR A 11 -14.54 -17.89 0.98
CA TYR A 11 -15.89 -17.36 0.89
C TYR A 11 -16.48 -17.28 2.30
N SER A 12 -16.61 -16.06 2.80
CA SER A 12 -17.10 -15.78 4.15
C SER A 12 -18.60 -15.39 4.20
N GLY A 13 -19.24 -15.26 3.03
CA GLY A 13 -20.68 -15.00 2.91
C GLY A 13 -21.19 -13.85 3.78
N TRP A 14 -22.28 -14.11 4.50
CA TRP A 14 -22.91 -13.19 5.45
C TRP A 14 -22.20 -13.14 6.82
N ILE A 15 -21.34 -14.11 7.12
CA ILE A 15 -20.61 -14.19 8.40
C ILE A 15 -19.62 -13.03 8.53
N LEU A 16 -18.95 -12.64 7.44
CA LEU A 16 -17.97 -11.56 7.49
C LEU A 16 -18.58 -10.22 7.95
N PRO A 17 -19.71 -9.74 7.41
CA PRO A 17 -20.36 -8.54 7.94
C PRO A 17 -20.69 -8.61 9.44
N LEU A 18 -21.05 -9.78 9.95
CA LEU A 18 -21.29 -9.99 11.37
C LEU A 18 -20.00 -9.88 12.19
N VAL A 19 -18.91 -10.51 11.72
CA VAL A 19 -17.58 -10.39 12.35
C VAL A 19 -17.06 -8.95 12.29
N ASP A 20 -17.25 -8.26 11.17
CA ASP A 20 -16.93 -6.84 11.05
C ASP A 20 -17.62 -6.02 12.14
N PHE A 21 -18.93 -6.19 12.27
CA PHE A 21 -19.75 -5.40 13.19
C PHE A 21 -19.46 -5.72 14.67
N LEU A 22 -19.38 -7.02 15.03
CA LEU A 22 -19.26 -7.44 16.42
C LEU A 22 -17.83 -7.44 16.97
N ILE A 23 -16.82 -7.60 16.12
CA ILE A 23 -15.43 -7.81 16.55
C ILE A 23 -14.49 -6.74 15.96
N LEU A 24 -14.42 -6.64 14.62
CA LEU A 24 -13.39 -5.83 14.00
C LEU A 24 -13.63 -4.32 14.18
N TYR A 25 -14.85 -3.84 14.03
CA TYR A 25 -15.14 -2.42 14.21
C TYR A 25 -14.98 -1.93 15.65
N PRO A 26 -15.52 -2.61 16.67
CA PRO A 26 -15.22 -2.25 18.06
C PRO A 26 -13.71 -2.21 18.35
N ALA A 27 -12.97 -3.24 17.89
CA ALA A 27 -11.52 -3.28 18.07
C ALA A 27 -10.81 -2.10 17.36
N LEU A 28 -11.16 -1.80 16.11
CA LEU A 28 -10.60 -0.67 15.36
C LEU A 28 -11.00 0.67 15.98
N LEU A 29 -12.21 0.85 16.47
CA LEU A 29 -12.62 2.07 17.18
C LEU A 29 -11.83 2.30 18.47
N ILE A 30 -11.58 1.24 19.24
CA ILE A 30 -10.71 1.31 20.43
C ILE A 30 -9.28 1.68 20.02
N MET A 31 -8.75 1.05 18.98
CA MET A 31 -7.41 1.34 18.46
C MET A 31 -7.31 2.78 17.95
N ARG A 32 -8.30 3.25 17.19
CA ARG A 32 -8.38 4.64 16.74
C ARG A 32 -8.24 5.61 17.90
N ARG A 33 -9.01 5.42 18.98
CA ARG A 33 -8.96 6.29 20.17
C ARG A 33 -7.61 6.24 20.88
N LYS A 34 -6.95 5.08 20.92
CA LYS A 34 -5.70 4.88 21.66
C LYS A 34 -4.46 5.28 20.86
N THR A 35 -4.48 5.19 19.54
CA THR A 35 -3.26 5.27 18.71
C THR A 35 -3.30 6.38 17.67
N THR A 36 -4.41 7.15 17.57
CA THR A 36 -4.53 8.23 16.58
C THR A 36 -5.24 9.44 17.15
N LYS A 37 -4.96 10.62 16.60
CA LYS A 37 -5.73 11.87 16.80
C LYS A 37 -6.93 11.97 15.84
N GLY A 38 -7.18 10.95 15.04
CA GLY A 38 -8.27 10.85 14.08
C GLY A 38 -7.85 10.23 12.77
N ILE A 39 -8.83 9.61 12.09
CA ILE A 39 -8.64 9.00 10.77
C ILE A 39 -9.72 9.57 9.86
N GLN A 40 -9.32 10.06 8.69
CA GLN A 40 -10.20 10.70 7.72
C GLN A 40 -10.10 10.02 6.36
N LEU A 41 -11.24 9.93 5.66
CA LEU A 41 -11.32 9.61 4.24
C LEU A 41 -11.65 10.87 3.48
N GLN A 42 -10.76 11.27 2.60
CA GLN A 42 -10.86 12.49 1.78
C GLN A 42 -10.79 12.14 0.29
N TYR A 43 -10.91 13.13 -0.57
CA TYR A 43 -10.90 12.99 -2.02
C TYR A 43 -9.93 14.00 -2.62
N GLN A 44 -9.21 13.57 -3.66
CA GLN A 44 -8.40 14.42 -4.53
C GLN A 44 -8.99 14.38 -5.93
N GLY A 45 -9.54 15.51 -6.37
CA GLY A 45 -10.27 15.61 -7.64
C GLY A 45 -11.79 15.55 -7.48
N ASP A 46 -12.51 15.28 -8.57
CA ASP A 46 -13.98 15.23 -8.55
C ASP A 46 -14.50 14.02 -7.79
N LYS A 47 -15.13 14.29 -6.66
CA LYS A 47 -15.72 13.26 -5.80
C LYS A 47 -16.77 12.40 -6.53
N LYS A 48 -17.59 12.99 -7.41
CA LYS A 48 -18.61 12.23 -8.14
C LYS A 48 -17.97 11.21 -9.07
N GLN A 49 -16.92 11.64 -9.77
CA GLN A 49 -16.13 10.76 -10.64
C GLN A 49 -15.50 9.62 -9.84
N ILE A 50 -14.84 9.94 -8.72
CA ILE A 50 -14.22 8.93 -7.83
C ILE A 50 -15.28 7.93 -7.35
N GLU A 51 -16.45 8.39 -6.91
CA GLU A 51 -17.53 7.51 -6.47
C GLU A 51 -18.10 6.64 -7.59
N GLN A 52 -18.13 7.13 -8.84
CA GLN A 52 -18.48 6.33 -10.01
C GLN A 52 -17.44 5.25 -10.29
N ASP A 53 -16.16 5.62 -10.28
CA ASP A 53 -15.04 4.68 -10.50
C ASP A 53 -15.06 3.51 -9.49
N ILE A 54 -15.41 3.79 -8.22
CA ILE A 54 -15.46 2.76 -7.17
C ILE A 54 -16.71 1.87 -7.27
N ARG A 55 -17.84 2.37 -7.76
CA ARG A 55 -19.11 1.60 -7.82
C ARG A 55 -18.99 0.31 -8.63
N HIS A 56 -18.21 0.32 -9.69
CA HIS A 56 -17.98 -0.85 -10.55
C HIS A 56 -16.85 -1.77 -10.02
N GLY A 57 -16.53 -1.59 -8.73
CA GLY A 57 -15.39 -2.19 -8.09
C GLY A 57 -14.09 -1.46 -8.48
N ALA A 58 -13.18 -1.29 -7.56
CA ALA A 58 -11.91 -0.60 -7.77
C ALA A 58 -10.73 -1.49 -7.38
N PHE A 59 -9.62 -1.30 -8.07
CA PHE A 59 -8.34 -1.80 -7.61
C PHE A 59 -7.64 -0.66 -6.85
N PHE A 60 -7.83 -0.61 -5.53
CA PHE A 60 -7.19 0.37 -4.68
C PHE A 60 -5.69 0.09 -4.59
N MET A 61 -4.87 0.92 -5.19
CA MET A 61 -3.42 0.84 -5.10
C MET A 61 -2.90 1.97 -4.20
N THR A 62 -2.13 1.62 -3.17
CA THR A 62 -1.70 2.58 -2.16
C THR A 62 -0.20 2.58 -1.98
N ASN A 63 0.36 3.70 -1.52
CA ASN A 63 1.65 3.67 -0.83
C ASN A 63 1.56 2.79 0.43
N HIS A 64 2.70 2.41 1.02
CA HIS A 64 2.73 1.41 2.09
C HIS A 64 3.50 1.89 3.32
N ARG A 65 2.76 2.27 4.37
CA ARG A 65 3.29 2.80 5.63
C ARG A 65 3.38 1.76 6.74
N ASP A 66 2.32 0.94 6.91
CA ASP A 66 2.20 -0.04 7.98
C ASP A 66 1.80 -1.42 7.44
N ILE A 67 2.37 -2.50 8.02
CA ILE A 67 2.13 -3.88 7.54
C ILE A 67 0.67 -4.29 7.65
N VAL A 68 0.00 -3.88 8.73
CA VAL A 68 -1.36 -4.32 9.08
C VAL A 68 -2.37 -3.20 8.94
N MET A 69 -2.01 -2.01 9.45
CA MET A 69 -2.98 -0.94 9.66
C MET A 69 -3.39 -0.25 8.37
N ASP A 70 -2.55 -0.26 7.32
CA ASP A 70 -2.92 0.33 6.02
C ASP A 70 -4.17 -0.35 5.44
N ALA A 71 -4.16 -1.69 5.38
CA ALA A 71 -5.30 -2.47 4.91
C ALA A 71 -6.50 -2.40 5.86
N ALA A 72 -6.24 -2.45 7.18
CA ALA A 72 -7.30 -2.46 8.19
C ALA A 72 -8.09 -1.14 8.19
N TRP A 73 -7.39 0.00 8.20
CA TRP A 73 -8.04 1.32 8.16
C TRP A 73 -8.74 1.60 6.83
N LEU A 74 -8.11 1.26 5.70
CA LEU A 74 -8.77 1.41 4.40
C LEU A 74 -10.05 0.58 4.32
N THR A 75 -10.00 -0.69 4.76
CA THR A 75 -11.18 -1.55 4.79
C THR A 75 -12.28 -0.97 5.69
N PHE A 76 -11.92 -0.49 6.89
CA PHE A 76 -12.86 0.15 7.81
C PHE A 76 -13.53 1.38 7.17
N LEU A 77 -12.74 2.28 6.56
CA LEU A 77 -13.23 3.49 5.92
C LEU A 77 -14.13 3.20 4.72
N LEU A 78 -13.70 2.28 3.83
CA LEU A 78 -14.51 1.88 2.66
C LEU A 78 -15.79 1.16 3.07
N ARG A 79 -15.73 0.33 4.11
CA ARG A 79 -16.89 -0.41 4.60
C ARG A 79 -17.92 0.51 5.25
N THR A 80 -17.46 1.46 6.07
CA THR A 80 -18.37 2.41 6.75
C THR A 80 -18.95 3.44 5.80
N ARG A 81 -18.23 3.84 4.75
CA ARG A 81 -18.67 4.89 3.81
C ARG A 81 -19.42 4.34 2.60
N TYR A 82 -18.99 3.17 2.06
CA TYR A 82 -19.46 2.63 0.79
C TYR A 82 -19.97 1.20 0.87
N PHE A 83 -19.98 0.59 2.05
CA PHE A 83 -20.29 -0.83 2.26
C PHE A 83 -19.36 -1.78 1.46
N ILE A 84 -18.17 -1.31 1.10
CA ILE A 84 -17.16 -2.07 0.37
C ILE A 84 -16.21 -2.73 1.36
N HIS A 85 -16.02 -4.05 1.24
CA HIS A 85 -14.96 -4.80 1.90
C HIS A 85 -14.05 -5.36 0.82
N PRO A 86 -12.88 -4.75 0.56
CA PRO A 86 -12.00 -5.17 -0.52
C PRO A 86 -11.37 -6.53 -0.25
N PHE A 87 -11.01 -7.25 -1.30
CA PHE A 87 -10.06 -8.34 -1.22
C PHE A 87 -8.65 -7.74 -1.15
N PHE A 88 -7.76 -8.30 -0.32
CA PHE A 88 -6.44 -7.73 -0.14
C PHE A 88 -5.32 -8.76 -0.25
N GLY A 89 -4.22 -8.36 -0.91
CA GLY A 89 -3.05 -9.21 -1.12
C GLY A 89 -2.13 -9.22 0.09
N ILE A 90 -1.79 -10.40 0.59
CA ILE A 90 -0.80 -10.58 1.66
C ILE A 90 0.32 -11.51 1.18
N GLY A 91 1.58 -11.08 1.39
CA GLY A 91 2.74 -11.93 1.13
C GLY A 91 2.76 -13.16 2.04
N ASN A 92 3.07 -14.33 1.47
CA ASN A 92 3.14 -15.60 2.21
C ASN A 92 4.19 -15.60 3.34
N ASN A 93 5.17 -14.71 3.29
CA ASN A 93 6.20 -14.54 4.33
C ASN A 93 5.64 -14.01 5.67
N LEU A 94 4.44 -13.43 5.68
CA LEU A 94 3.79 -12.90 6.89
C LEU A 94 3.04 -13.95 7.70
N PHE A 95 2.85 -15.17 7.17
CA PHE A 95 2.16 -16.25 7.87
C PHE A 95 3.13 -16.97 8.82
N GLY A 96 3.16 -16.50 10.07
CA GLY A 96 3.98 -17.11 11.13
C GLY A 96 3.45 -18.46 11.61
N LYS A 97 2.13 -18.61 11.65
CA LYS A 97 1.41 -19.81 12.12
C LYS A 97 0.27 -20.14 11.13
N TRP A 98 0.00 -21.41 10.94
CA TRP A 98 -1.03 -21.90 9.99
C TRP A 98 -2.41 -21.27 10.20
N TRP A 99 -2.83 -21.07 11.44
CA TRP A 99 -4.14 -20.49 11.75
C TRP A 99 -4.25 -19.02 11.37
N ILE A 100 -3.14 -18.25 11.34
CA ILE A 100 -3.12 -16.84 10.90
C ILE A 100 -3.53 -16.76 9.43
N GLU A 101 -3.00 -17.66 8.59
CA GLU A 101 -3.38 -17.72 7.17
C GLU A 101 -4.89 -17.95 7.02
N HIS A 102 -5.47 -18.85 7.79
CA HIS A 102 -6.90 -19.14 7.73
C HIS A 102 -7.75 -17.94 8.15
N VAL A 103 -7.37 -17.26 9.23
CA VAL A 103 -8.05 -16.05 9.71
C VAL A 103 -8.01 -14.94 8.64
N VAL A 104 -6.83 -14.62 8.08
CA VAL A 104 -6.72 -13.54 7.10
C VAL A 104 -7.42 -13.88 5.79
N ARG A 105 -7.39 -15.15 5.35
CA ARG A 105 -8.17 -15.59 4.17
C ARG A 105 -9.68 -15.50 4.39
N PHE A 106 -10.15 -15.74 5.60
CA PHE A 106 -11.54 -15.51 6.00
C PHE A 106 -11.90 -14.01 5.91
N LEU A 107 -10.98 -13.12 6.26
CA LEU A 107 -11.11 -11.67 6.15
C LEU A 107 -10.89 -11.16 4.70
N ARG A 108 -10.99 -12.04 3.69
CA ARG A 108 -10.80 -11.79 2.25
C ARG A 108 -9.38 -11.52 1.79
N ALA A 109 -8.37 -11.94 2.55
CA ALA A 109 -7.01 -11.92 2.05
C ALA A 109 -6.80 -13.01 0.98
N PHE A 110 -6.07 -12.68 -0.07
CA PHE A 110 -5.46 -13.65 -0.98
C PHE A 110 -3.95 -13.64 -0.81
N VAL A 111 -3.33 -14.78 -1.10
CA VAL A 111 -1.91 -14.97 -0.85
C VAL A 111 -1.10 -14.60 -2.07
N VAL A 112 -0.10 -13.72 -1.87
CA VAL A 112 0.93 -13.40 -2.86
C VAL A 112 2.15 -14.25 -2.57
N ILE A 113 2.42 -15.27 -3.39
CA ILE A 113 3.54 -16.18 -3.21
C ILE A 113 4.79 -15.55 -3.82
N ARG A 114 5.82 -15.40 -3.00
CA ARG A 114 7.08 -14.71 -3.37
C ARG A 114 8.29 -15.64 -3.38
N ASN A 115 8.15 -16.83 -2.80
CA ASN A 115 9.24 -17.80 -2.66
C ASN A 115 9.19 -18.80 -3.82
N GLY A 116 10.35 -19.43 -4.10
CA GLY A 116 10.49 -20.45 -5.12
C GLY A 116 11.51 -20.09 -6.21
N SER A 117 11.71 -21.00 -7.16
CA SER A 117 12.52 -20.76 -8.35
C SER A 117 11.93 -19.66 -9.23
N PHE A 118 12.67 -19.16 -10.20
CA PHE A 118 12.17 -18.19 -11.18
C PHE A 118 10.93 -18.72 -11.93
N HIS A 119 10.92 -20.00 -12.27
CA HIS A 119 9.76 -20.64 -12.89
C HIS A 119 8.54 -20.63 -11.97
N ASP A 120 8.70 -21.00 -10.68
CA ASP A 120 7.61 -21.00 -9.70
C ASP A 120 7.05 -19.60 -9.50
N GLN A 121 7.93 -18.59 -9.42
CA GLN A 121 7.51 -17.19 -9.27
C GLN A 121 6.70 -16.71 -10.47
N ARG A 122 7.09 -17.09 -11.70
CA ARG A 122 6.35 -16.77 -12.92
C ARG A 122 4.97 -17.43 -12.94
N GLU A 123 4.87 -18.73 -12.65
CA GLU A 123 3.59 -19.46 -12.58
C GLU A 123 2.66 -18.88 -11.48
N ASN A 124 3.21 -18.53 -10.32
CA ASN A 124 2.47 -17.87 -9.26
C ASN A 124 1.97 -16.49 -9.69
N ALA A 125 2.78 -15.69 -10.40
CA ALA A 125 2.38 -14.39 -10.93
C ALA A 125 1.24 -14.53 -11.97
N ILE A 126 1.31 -15.48 -12.89
CA ILE A 126 0.24 -15.78 -13.85
C ILE A 126 -1.06 -16.16 -13.11
N THR A 127 -0.94 -17.09 -12.15
CA THR A 127 -2.11 -17.53 -11.36
C THR A 127 -2.74 -16.39 -10.59
N LEU A 128 -1.92 -15.49 -10.01
CA LEU A 128 -2.37 -14.33 -9.27
C LEU A 128 -3.04 -13.29 -10.19
N SER A 129 -2.43 -12.98 -11.35
CA SER A 129 -3.02 -12.09 -12.35
C SER A 129 -4.41 -12.59 -12.78
N GLN A 130 -4.53 -13.87 -13.10
CA GLN A 130 -5.80 -14.49 -13.47
C GLN A 130 -6.83 -14.46 -12.34
N TYR A 131 -6.41 -14.64 -11.09
CA TYR A 131 -7.30 -14.55 -9.94
C TYR A 131 -7.81 -13.12 -9.73
N ILE A 132 -6.94 -12.14 -9.86
CA ILE A 132 -7.29 -10.71 -9.77
C ILE A 132 -8.31 -10.35 -10.85
N ARG A 133 -8.07 -10.75 -12.12
CA ARG A 133 -9.03 -10.54 -13.22
C ARG A 133 -10.36 -11.25 -12.97
N TYR A 134 -10.32 -12.48 -12.42
CA TYR A 134 -11.53 -13.19 -12.00
C TYR A 134 -12.35 -12.39 -10.98
N LEU A 135 -11.70 -11.76 -10.00
CA LEU A 135 -12.36 -10.89 -9.03
C LEU A 135 -12.90 -9.61 -9.70
N ARG A 136 -12.12 -8.98 -10.58
CA ARG A 136 -12.50 -7.76 -11.32
C ARG A 136 -13.73 -7.98 -12.20
N LYS A 137 -13.76 -9.06 -12.97
CA LYS A 137 -14.95 -9.45 -13.78
C LYS A 137 -16.23 -9.65 -12.96
N ARG A 138 -16.11 -9.74 -11.64
CA ARG A 138 -17.24 -9.82 -10.68
C ARG A 138 -17.45 -8.54 -9.90
N HIS A 139 -16.89 -7.42 -10.39
CA HIS A 139 -16.97 -6.11 -9.75
C HIS A 139 -16.52 -6.13 -8.28
N LYS A 140 -15.56 -7.00 -7.94
CA LYS A 140 -14.99 -7.03 -6.59
C LYS A 140 -13.89 -6.00 -6.48
N SER A 141 -13.94 -5.22 -5.39
CA SER A 141 -12.87 -4.30 -5.04
C SER A 141 -11.68 -5.08 -4.47
N ILE A 142 -10.48 -4.60 -4.81
CA ILE A 142 -9.21 -5.21 -4.41
C ILE A 142 -8.32 -4.12 -3.83
N TRP A 143 -7.50 -4.46 -2.85
CA TRP A 143 -6.42 -3.63 -2.36
C TRP A 143 -5.07 -4.33 -2.52
N LEU A 144 -4.09 -3.57 -2.99
CA LEU A 144 -2.70 -3.97 -3.03
C LEU A 144 -1.81 -2.73 -2.88
N ALA A 145 -0.69 -2.89 -2.17
CA ALA A 145 0.31 -1.84 -2.12
C ALA A 145 1.05 -1.70 -3.46
N GLN A 146 1.46 -0.47 -3.81
CA GLN A 146 2.19 -0.15 -5.04
C GLN A 146 3.59 -0.75 -5.11
N ARG A 147 4.07 -1.32 -4.01
CA ARG A 147 5.41 -1.89 -3.88
C ARG A 147 5.46 -3.09 -2.95
N GLU A 148 6.52 -3.86 -3.09
CA GLU A 148 6.86 -4.90 -2.13
C GLU A 148 7.46 -4.29 -0.86
N GLY A 149 6.77 -4.51 0.27
CA GLY A 149 7.19 -3.96 1.56
C GLY A 149 7.03 -2.44 1.66
N ARG A 150 7.27 -1.92 2.86
CA ARG A 150 7.15 -0.49 3.17
C ARG A 150 8.36 0.29 2.69
N ALA A 151 8.17 1.52 2.21
CA ALA A 151 9.27 2.46 2.05
C ALA A 151 9.90 2.76 3.41
N LYS A 152 11.23 2.68 3.50
CA LYS A 152 11.93 2.88 4.76
C LYS A 152 12.47 4.29 4.91
N ASP A 153 12.78 4.90 3.80
CA ASP A 153 13.22 6.27 3.67
C ASP A 153 12.07 7.29 3.50
N GLY A 154 10.84 6.81 3.36
CA GLY A 154 9.67 7.65 3.06
C GLY A 154 9.47 7.92 1.58
N ASN A 155 10.39 7.53 0.71
CA ASN A 155 10.27 7.66 -0.74
C ASN A 155 9.41 6.52 -1.31
N ASP A 156 8.11 6.73 -1.31
CA ASP A 156 7.13 5.77 -1.81
C ASP A 156 6.96 5.92 -3.32
N VAL A 157 7.55 5.00 -4.09
CA VAL A 157 7.39 4.93 -5.55
C VAL A 157 6.85 3.57 -5.96
N THR A 158 6.07 3.57 -7.04
CA THR A 158 5.48 2.36 -7.61
C THR A 158 6.55 1.45 -8.19
N GLN A 159 6.60 0.20 -7.73
CA GLN A 159 7.54 -0.78 -8.26
C GLN A 159 7.02 -1.38 -9.57
N PRO A 160 7.78 -1.29 -10.69
CA PRO A 160 7.40 -1.88 -11.97
C PRO A 160 7.04 -3.36 -11.90
N GLY A 161 7.66 -4.09 -10.97
CA GLY A 161 7.38 -5.51 -10.71
C GLY A 161 5.92 -5.80 -10.34
N VAL A 162 5.23 -4.86 -9.69
CA VAL A 162 3.81 -5.00 -9.36
C VAL A 162 2.97 -4.99 -10.64
N LEU A 163 3.17 -4.02 -11.53
CA LEU A 163 2.45 -3.97 -12.81
C LEU A 163 2.82 -5.12 -13.73
N LYS A 164 4.12 -5.52 -13.78
CA LYS A 164 4.55 -6.72 -14.51
C LYS A 164 3.78 -7.96 -14.07
N MET A 165 3.65 -8.16 -12.76
CA MET A 165 2.90 -9.28 -12.18
C MET A 165 1.41 -9.21 -12.55
N LEU A 166 0.79 -8.04 -12.47
CA LEU A 166 -0.64 -7.85 -12.74
C LEU A 166 -1.01 -8.01 -14.22
N THR A 167 -0.06 -7.79 -15.13
CA THR A 167 -0.27 -7.79 -16.58
C THR A 167 0.58 -8.83 -17.31
N ILE A 168 1.05 -9.88 -16.60
CA ILE A 168 2.05 -10.84 -17.10
C ILE A 168 1.58 -11.66 -18.32
N ASP A 169 0.28 -11.90 -18.42
CA ASP A 169 -0.36 -12.67 -19.49
C ASP A 169 -1.19 -11.77 -20.45
N ALA A 170 -0.98 -10.46 -20.41
CA ALA A 170 -1.72 -9.52 -21.24
C ALA A 170 -1.10 -9.35 -22.64
N GLU A 171 -1.94 -9.42 -23.67
CA GLU A 171 -1.58 -9.08 -25.05
C GLU A 171 -1.43 -7.57 -25.21
N ASP A 172 -2.49 -6.80 -24.87
CA ASP A 172 -2.45 -5.34 -24.81
C ASP A 172 -2.27 -4.89 -23.35
N PHE A 173 -1.22 -4.11 -23.12
CA PHE A 173 -0.87 -3.64 -21.78
C PHE A 173 -1.88 -2.64 -21.24
N PHE A 174 -2.19 -1.61 -22.03
CA PHE A 174 -3.04 -0.53 -21.56
C PHE A 174 -4.47 -1.02 -21.32
N GLU A 175 -5.02 -1.84 -22.19
CA GLU A 175 -6.34 -2.43 -21.99
C GLU A 175 -6.34 -3.34 -20.75
N SER A 176 -5.27 -4.10 -20.53
CA SER A 176 -5.12 -4.93 -19.34
C SER A 176 -5.06 -4.12 -18.05
N VAL A 177 -4.40 -2.96 -18.05
CA VAL A 177 -4.37 -2.03 -16.90
C VAL A 177 -5.76 -1.41 -16.70
N LYS A 178 -6.43 -1.02 -17.77
CA LYS A 178 -7.79 -0.43 -17.70
C LYS A 178 -8.81 -1.41 -17.13
N GLU A 179 -8.71 -2.71 -17.45
CA GLU A 179 -9.55 -3.77 -16.85
C GLU A 179 -9.41 -3.83 -15.32
N LEU A 180 -8.24 -3.50 -14.79
CA LEU A 180 -8.02 -3.47 -13.34
C LEU A 180 -8.80 -2.33 -12.67
N ASN A 181 -9.05 -1.22 -13.35
CA ASN A 181 -9.64 -0.01 -12.80
C ASN A 181 -8.87 0.46 -11.54
N ILE A 182 -7.60 0.80 -11.74
CA ILE A 182 -6.73 1.21 -10.64
C ILE A 182 -7.14 2.60 -10.15
N CYS A 183 -7.57 2.67 -8.90
CA CYS A 183 -7.86 3.90 -8.18
C CYS A 183 -6.77 4.10 -7.13
N PRO A 184 -5.80 4.98 -7.36
CA PRO A 184 -4.74 5.24 -6.40
C PRO A 184 -5.30 5.82 -5.10
N VAL A 185 -4.69 5.47 -3.97
CA VAL A 185 -5.08 6.02 -2.66
C VAL A 185 -3.82 6.42 -1.90
N SER A 186 -3.75 7.68 -1.53
CA SER A 186 -2.70 8.18 -0.65
C SER A 186 -2.99 7.83 0.80
N ILE A 187 -1.97 7.35 1.50
CA ILE A 187 -1.98 7.11 2.95
C ILE A 187 -0.95 8.04 3.60
N SER A 188 -1.42 8.98 4.39
CA SER A 188 -0.57 9.93 5.10
C SER A 188 -0.72 9.77 6.60
N TYR A 189 0.37 9.45 7.28
CA TYR A 189 0.47 9.39 8.74
C TYR A 189 1.26 10.60 9.24
N GLU A 190 0.75 11.29 10.26
CA GLU A 190 1.48 12.38 10.90
C GLU A 190 2.79 11.89 11.53
N TYR A 191 2.74 10.72 12.19
CA TYR A 191 3.90 10.04 12.73
C TYR A 191 3.90 8.56 12.33
N ASP A 192 5.04 8.06 11.91
CA ASP A 192 5.23 6.64 11.62
C ASP A 192 5.71 5.92 12.89
N PRO A 193 4.89 5.08 13.52
CA PRO A 193 5.29 4.41 14.75
C PRO A 193 6.50 3.48 14.59
N CYS A 194 6.80 3.05 13.36
CA CYS A 194 7.90 2.16 13.03
C CYS A 194 9.16 2.90 12.54
N ASP A 195 9.20 4.23 12.56
CA ASP A 195 10.30 5.03 12.02
C ASP A 195 11.67 4.62 12.58
N TYR A 196 11.82 4.51 13.89
CA TYR A 196 13.07 4.08 14.54
C TYR A 196 13.49 2.64 14.18
N LEU A 197 12.52 1.75 13.94
CA LEU A 197 12.80 0.39 13.47
C LEU A 197 13.29 0.39 12.03
N LYS A 198 12.72 1.28 11.19
CA LYS A 198 13.14 1.47 9.81
C LYS A 198 14.55 2.06 9.75
N ALA A 199 14.83 3.12 10.51
CA ALA A 199 16.17 3.72 10.60
C ALA A 199 17.22 2.71 11.09
N ARG A 200 16.89 1.95 12.15
CA ARG A 200 17.74 0.85 12.65
C ARG A 200 18.04 -0.18 11.56
N GLU A 201 17.05 -0.60 10.80
CA GLU A 201 17.21 -1.54 9.69
C GLU A 201 18.12 -0.97 8.60
N MET A 202 18.00 0.33 8.30
CA MET A 202 18.86 0.99 7.30
C MET A 202 20.32 1.00 7.73
N GLN A 203 20.62 1.30 9.00
CA GLN A 203 22.00 1.22 9.52
C GLN A 203 22.52 -0.22 9.47
N LEU A 204 21.76 -1.20 9.94
CA LEU A 204 22.18 -2.61 9.92
C LEU A 204 22.51 -3.11 8.51
N LYS A 205 21.75 -2.67 7.49
CA LYS A 205 22.03 -3.00 6.09
C LYS A 205 23.23 -2.27 5.52
N ARG A 206 23.45 -1.02 5.92
CA ARG A 206 24.63 -0.24 5.55
C ARG A 206 25.90 -0.90 6.10
N ASP A 207 25.87 -1.24 7.38
CA ASP A 207 27.03 -1.79 8.09
C ASP A 207 27.31 -3.25 7.70
N ASN A 208 26.26 -4.00 7.34
CA ASN A 208 26.37 -5.37 6.85
C ASN A 208 25.38 -5.63 5.68
N PRO A 209 25.84 -5.55 4.41
CA PRO A 209 25.01 -5.82 3.24
C PRO A 209 24.38 -7.23 3.19
N LYS A 210 24.95 -8.19 3.95
CA LYS A 210 24.39 -9.54 4.09
C LYS A 210 23.31 -9.64 5.16
N TRP A 211 23.14 -8.61 5.97
CA TRP A 211 22.09 -8.60 7.00
C TRP A 211 20.70 -8.77 6.37
N ARG A 212 19.90 -9.60 6.98
CA ARG A 212 18.50 -9.85 6.54
C ARG A 212 17.58 -9.74 7.74
N LYS A 213 16.45 -9.12 7.51
CA LYS A 213 15.38 -9.01 8.48
C LYS A 213 14.85 -10.39 8.87
N SER A 214 14.75 -10.63 10.17
CA SER A 214 14.18 -11.87 10.69
C SER A 214 12.65 -11.81 10.77
N ARG A 215 12.00 -12.97 10.89
CA ARG A 215 10.56 -13.04 11.16
C ARG A 215 10.19 -12.35 12.48
N LYS A 216 11.06 -12.39 13.49
CA LYS A 216 10.86 -11.70 14.77
C LYS A 216 10.80 -10.18 14.58
N ASP A 217 11.64 -9.62 13.71
CA ASP A 217 11.63 -8.18 13.41
C ASP A 217 10.31 -7.78 12.71
N ASP A 218 9.73 -8.65 11.87
CA ASP A 218 8.41 -8.41 11.28
C ASP A 218 7.30 -8.39 12.34
N LEU A 219 7.30 -9.35 13.26
CA LEU A 219 6.32 -9.39 14.35
C LEU A 219 6.43 -8.18 15.28
N VAL A 220 7.65 -7.74 15.59
CA VAL A 220 7.90 -6.50 16.35
C VAL A 220 7.35 -5.31 15.59
N SER A 221 7.67 -5.18 14.29
CA SER A 221 7.15 -4.09 13.45
C SER A 221 5.61 -4.09 13.37
N MET A 222 4.97 -5.25 13.25
CA MET A 222 3.50 -5.36 13.28
C MET A 222 2.93 -4.90 14.64
N SER A 223 3.52 -5.35 15.76
CA SER A 223 3.08 -4.97 17.10
C SER A 223 3.22 -3.47 17.35
N VAL A 224 4.38 -2.88 16.95
CA VAL A 224 4.64 -1.44 17.06
C VAL A 224 3.70 -0.66 16.15
N GLY A 225 3.49 -1.10 14.91
CA GLY A 225 2.55 -0.49 13.98
C GLY A 225 1.12 -0.47 14.52
N ILE A 226 0.68 -1.56 15.13
CA ILE A 226 -0.67 -1.65 15.72
C ILE A 226 -0.82 -0.72 16.92
N LYS A 227 0.13 -0.71 17.85
CA LYS A 227 0.02 -0.05 19.17
C LYS A 227 0.56 1.37 19.22
N GLY A 228 1.46 1.73 18.31
CA GLY A 228 2.18 3.00 18.34
C GLY A 228 1.31 4.19 17.94
N GLN A 229 1.67 5.36 18.46
CA GLN A 229 1.00 6.62 18.14
C GLN A 229 1.26 7.04 16.70
N LYS A 230 0.21 7.49 16.00
CA LYS A 230 0.26 7.85 14.58
C LYS A 230 -0.14 9.31 14.32
N GLY A 231 -0.61 10.01 15.35
CA GLY A 231 -1.19 11.34 15.16
C GLY A 231 -2.44 11.29 14.28
N ARG A 232 -2.56 12.26 13.38
CA ARG A 232 -3.63 12.28 12.37
C ARG A 232 -3.29 11.34 11.23
N ILE A 233 -4.32 10.69 10.68
CA ILE A 233 -4.20 9.81 9.52
C ILE A 233 -5.20 10.27 8.46
N VAL A 234 -4.74 10.45 7.23
CA VAL A 234 -5.58 10.77 6.08
C VAL A 234 -5.40 9.71 5.01
N TYR A 235 -6.54 9.15 4.58
CA TYR A 235 -6.66 8.36 3.36
C TYR A 235 -7.34 9.24 2.32
N ARG A 236 -6.68 9.46 1.17
CA ARG A 236 -7.23 10.30 0.11
C ARG A 236 -7.40 9.49 -1.16
N LEU A 237 -8.67 9.31 -1.56
CA LEU A 237 -9.04 8.63 -2.79
C LEU A 237 -8.82 9.55 -3.98
N THR A 238 -8.32 9.00 -5.08
CA THR A 238 -8.17 9.69 -6.36
C THR A 238 -9.01 9.03 -7.44
N PRO A 239 -9.27 9.68 -8.58
CA PRO A 239 -9.93 9.07 -9.73
C PRO A 239 -9.16 7.85 -10.25
N SER A 240 -9.82 7.01 -11.02
CA SER A 240 -9.16 5.94 -11.75
C SER A 240 -8.14 6.50 -12.74
N ILE A 241 -6.95 5.90 -12.80
CA ILE A 241 -5.92 6.25 -13.81
C ILE A 241 -6.37 5.94 -15.24
N ASN A 242 -7.49 5.24 -15.43
CA ASN A 242 -8.05 4.96 -16.76
C ASN A 242 -8.33 6.26 -17.53
N HIS A 243 -8.79 7.30 -16.83
CA HIS A 243 -9.05 8.61 -17.45
C HIS A 243 -7.78 9.25 -18.00
N ASP A 244 -6.65 9.11 -17.29
CA ASP A 244 -5.37 9.64 -17.73
C ASP A 244 -4.76 8.80 -18.86
N ILE A 245 -4.91 7.47 -18.78
CA ILE A 245 -4.48 6.56 -19.86
C ILE A 245 -5.25 6.88 -21.14
N ASP A 246 -6.57 7.01 -21.08
CA ASP A 246 -7.39 7.29 -22.27
C ASP A 246 -7.00 8.63 -22.88
N ARG A 247 -6.81 9.69 -22.08
CA ARG A 247 -6.36 10.99 -22.53
C ARG A 247 -4.97 10.90 -23.18
N ALA A 248 -4.00 10.28 -22.48
CA ALA A 248 -2.65 10.16 -22.96
C ALA A 248 -2.56 9.38 -24.29
N LEU A 249 -3.35 8.33 -24.46
CA LEU A 249 -3.38 7.55 -25.71
C LEU A 249 -4.02 8.30 -26.88
N VAL A 250 -4.87 9.30 -26.62
CA VAL A 250 -5.42 10.20 -27.65
C VAL A 250 -4.39 11.27 -28.02
N GLU A 251 -3.73 11.89 -27.03
CA GLU A 251 -2.75 12.96 -27.23
C GLU A 251 -1.41 12.42 -27.76
N HIS A 252 -1.03 11.19 -27.37
CA HIS A 252 0.23 10.51 -27.63
C HIS A 252 0.00 9.07 -28.10
N PRO A 253 -0.51 8.84 -29.33
CA PRO A 253 -0.76 7.48 -29.84
C PRO A 253 0.49 6.59 -29.86
N GLU A 254 1.68 7.20 -30.01
CA GLU A 254 2.99 6.54 -30.01
C GLU A 254 3.30 5.79 -28.71
N LEU A 255 2.57 6.06 -27.61
CA LEU A 255 2.70 5.31 -26.36
C LEU A 255 2.41 3.81 -26.54
N ARG A 256 1.57 3.45 -27.51
CA ARG A 256 1.29 2.04 -27.84
C ARG A 256 2.47 1.33 -28.49
N GLU A 257 3.35 2.06 -29.13
CA GLU A 257 4.53 1.53 -29.83
C GLU A 257 5.75 1.40 -28.90
N LEU A 258 5.69 1.99 -27.72
CA LEU A 258 6.75 1.87 -26.71
C LEU A 258 6.96 0.42 -26.28
N SER A 259 8.18 0.10 -25.88
CA SER A 259 8.47 -1.21 -25.27
C SER A 259 7.62 -1.43 -24.02
N ARG A 260 7.35 -2.70 -23.70
CA ARG A 260 6.57 -3.08 -22.51
C ARG A 260 7.12 -2.44 -21.22
N ASN A 261 8.43 -2.32 -21.10
CA ASN A 261 9.04 -1.71 -19.92
C ASN A 261 8.75 -0.19 -19.85
N GLU A 262 8.79 0.52 -20.96
CA GLU A 262 8.47 1.94 -21.03
C GLU A 262 6.99 2.20 -20.75
N GLN A 263 6.09 1.38 -21.29
CA GLN A 263 4.65 1.44 -20.98
C GLN A 263 4.40 1.23 -19.47
N ILE A 264 5.10 0.27 -18.85
CA ILE A 264 5.03 0.03 -17.41
C ILE A 264 5.52 1.24 -16.62
N GLN A 265 6.66 1.84 -17.00
CA GLN A 265 7.18 3.03 -16.34
C GLN A 265 6.22 4.21 -16.46
N PHE A 266 5.61 4.41 -17.63
CA PHE A 266 4.58 5.42 -17.82
C PHE A 266 3.42 5.26 -16.82
N VAL A 267 2.85 4.06 -16.71
CA VAL A 267 1.74 3.80 -15.79
C VAL A 267 2.19 3.89 -14.32
N CYS A 268 3.42 3.46 -13.98
CA CYS A 268 3.98 3.70 -12.64
C CYS A 268 4.01 5.21 -12.33
N GLY A 269 4.43 6.01 -13.29
CA GLY A 269 4.45 7.47 -13.16
C GLY A 269 3.08 8.08 -12.93
N LEU A 270 2.02 7.59 -13.60
CA LEU A 270 0.64 8.02 -13.35
C LEU A 270 0.19 7.69 -11.92
N ILE A 271 0.44 6.46 -11.47
CA ILE A 271 0.07 6.03 -10.11
C ILE A 271 0.81 6.88 -9.07
N ASP A 272 2.11 7.10 -9.23
CA ASP A 272 2.92 7.92 -8.33
C ASP A 272 2.42 9.37 -8.32
N GLN A 273 2.10 9.92 -9.48
CA GLN A 273 1.54 11.27 -9.61
C GLN A 273 0.27 11.43 -8.77
N HIS A 274 -0.69 10.50 -8.91
CA HIS A 274 -1.93 10.53 -8.13
C HIS A 274 -1.70 10.39 -6.62
N ILE A 275 -0.85 9.44 -6.21
CA ILE A 275 -0.56 9.20 -4.79
C ILE A 275 0.16 10.40 -4.18
N HIS A 276 1.19 10.91 -4.86
CA HIS A 276 2.01 12.00 -4.33
C HIS A 276 1.25 13.32 -4.28
N ALA A 277 0.48 13.67 -5.31
CA ALA A 277 -0.36 14.87 -5.31
C ALA A 277 -1.49 14.81 -4.25
N ALA A 278 -1.82 13.60 -3.79
CA ALA A 278 -2.84 13.38 -2.78
C ALA A 278 -2.28 13.26 -1.36
N TYR A 279 -0.98 13.48 -1.11
CA TYR A 279 -0.44 13.45 0.24
C TYR A 279 -1.03 14.58 1.11
N GLU A 280 -1.31 14.24 2.36
CA GLU A 280 -1.50 15.22 3.42
C GLU A 280 -0.13 15.56 3.99
N ILE A 281 0.26 16.82 3.90
CA ILE A 281 1.52 17.32 4.44
C ILE A 281 1.24 17.91 5.83
N TYR A 282 1.95 17.39 6.82
CA TYR A 282 1.81 17.84 8.20
C TYR A 282 2.90 18.87 8.51
N PRO A 283 2.52 20.12 8.91
CA PRO A 283 3.48 21.11 9.36
C PRO A 283 4.30 20.60 10.55
N ARG A 284 5.58 20.95 10.61
CA ARG A 284 6.50 20.56 11.66
C ARG A 284 7.04 21.80 12.34
N GLY A 285 6.79 21.90 13.63
CA GLY A 285 7.33 22.93 14.48
C GLY A 285 8.66 22.52 15.13
N THR A 286 9.14 23.33 16.04
CA THR A 286 10.37 23.08 16.83
C THR A 286 10.30 21.79 17.67
N GLU A 287 9.09 21.38 18.05
CA GLU A 287 8.82 20.12 18.76
C GLU A 287 9.18 18.87 17.94
N PHE A 288 9.39 19.03 16.63
CA PHE A 288 9.75 17.88 15.77
C PHE A 288 11.18 17.39 16.03
N ASP A 289 12.09 18.28 16.39
CA ASP A 289 13.47 17.90 16.75
C ASP A 289 13.47 17.06 18.03
N GLU A 290 12.69 17.47 19.02
CA GLU A 290 12.51 16.70 20.26
C GLU A 290 11.88 15.32 19.97
N TYR A 291 10.92 15.27 19.05
CA TYR A 291 10.36 13.99 18.59
C TYR A 291 11.45 13.10 17.99
N ILE A 292 12.27 13.61 17.06
CA ILE A 292 13.37 12.83 16.44
C ILE A 292 14.35 12.34 17.52
N ASP A 293 14.71 13.16 18.50
CA ASP A 293 15.58 12.75 19.60
C ASP A 293 14.97 11.62 20.43
N SER A 294 13.67 11.70 20.71
CA SER A 294 12.95 10.63 21.39
C SER A 294 12.98 9.31 20.62
N ARG A 295 12.91 9.39 19.28
CA ARG A 295 12.98 8.19 18.41
C ARG A 295 14.38 7.59 18.38
N LEU A 296 15.41 8.44 18.35
CA LEU A 296 16.80 7.99 18.44
C LEU A 296 17.07 7.21 19.73
N GLN A 297 16.49 7.62 20.86
CA GLN A 297 16.65 6.92 22.14
C GLN A 297 16.11 5.48 22.11
N LEU A 298 15.12 5.18 21.27
CA LEU A 298 14.55 3.85 21.10
C LEU A 298 15.42 2.90 20.26
N ILE A 299 16.49 3.41 19.63
CA ILE A 299 17.38 2.60 18.79
C ILE A 299 18.55 2.09 19.63
N HIS A 300 18.59 0.79 19.82
CA HIS A 300 19.67 0.11 20.52
C HIS A 300 20.53 -0.67 19.51
N LEU A 301 21.76 -0.22 19.31
CA LEU A 301 22.79 -0.84 18.48
C LEU A 301 24.15 -0.71 19.20
N SER A 302 25.00 -1.72 19.11
CA SER A 302 26.36 -1.69 19.68
C SER A 302 27.21 -0.60 19.00
N ASN A 303 27.09 -0.47 17.67
CA ASN A 303 27.81 0.54 16.89
C ASN A 303 26.79 1.56 16.35
N LYS A 304 26.12 2.26 17.28
CA LYS A 304 25.08 3.25 16.93
C LYS A 304 25.72 4.49 16.30
N ASP A 305 25.38 4.75 15.04
CA ASP A 305 25.72 5.97 14.32
C ASP A 305 24.56 6.96 14.42
N THR A 306 24.64 7.86 15.40
CA THR A 306 23.54 8.77 15.75
C THR A 306 23.24 9.76 14.62
N ASP A 307 24.26 10.28 13.93
CA ASP A 307 24.07 11.26 12.86
C ASP A 307 23.40 10.61 11.66
N PHE A 308 23.89 9.45 11.22
CA PHE A 308 23.25 8.68 10.17
C PHE A 308 21.78 8.36 10.48
N LEU A 309 21.50 7.90 11.71
CA LEU A 309 20.14 7.54 12.12
C LEU A 309 19.22 8.76 12.16
N ARG A 310 19.73 9.92 12.62
CA ARG A 310 19.03 11.19 12.62
C ARG A 310 18.64 11.60 11.20
N ASP A 311 19.60 11.57 10.27
CA ASP A 311 19.36 11.86 8.85
C ASP A 311 18.28 10.94 8.26
N ARG A 312 18.35 9.63 8.52
CA ARG A 312 17.33 8.67 8.04
C ARG A 312 15.95 8.96 8.59
N LEU A 313 15.86 9.36 9.88
CA LEU A 313 14.58 9.77 10.47
C LEU A 313 14.02 11.02 9.80
N TYR A 314 14.83 12.06 9.59
CA TYR A 314 14.38 13.26 8.87
C TYR A 314 13.95 12.96 7.44
N GLU A 315 14.70 12.15 6.71
CA GLU A 315 14.37 11.75 5.34
C GLU A 315 12.99 11.10 5.24
N MET A 316 12.64 10.18 6.15
CA MET A 316 11.32 9.50 6.13
C MET A 316 10.15 10.47 6.14
N TYR A 317 10.37 11.62 6.71
CA TYR A 317 9.35 12.64 6.83
C TYR A 317 9.46 13.74 5.76
N ASN A 318 10.64 13.95 5.17
CA ASN A 318 10.88 14.94 4.13
C ASN A 318 10.53 14.42 2.72
N TYR A 319 10.79 13.16 2.41
CA TYR A 319 10.47 12.59 1.09
C TYR A 319 9.00 12.76 0.68
N PRO A 320 8.01 12.54 1.57
CA PRO A 320 6.61 12.83 1.22
C PRO A 320 6.37 14.29 0.81
N VAL A 321 7.05 15.25 1.45
CA VAL A 321 6.97 16.67 1.09
C VAL A 321 7.56 16.89 -0.30
N LEU A 322 8.78 16.40 -0.55
CA LEU A 322 9.45 16.52 -1.83
C LEU A 322 8.66 15.87 -2.98
N ASN A 323 8.07 14.70 -2.73
CA ASN A 323 7.26 14.02 -3.71
C ASN A 323 5.96 14.78 -4.00
N TYR A 324 5.31 15.31 -2.96
CA TYR A 324 4.14 16.17 -3.12
C TYR A 324 4.44 17.41 -3.96
N GLU A 325 5.50 18.16 -3.62
CA GLU A 325 5.89 19.36 -4.35
C GLU A 325 6.18 19.06 -5.83
N LYS A 326 6.89 17.96 -6.12
CA LYS A 326 7.15 17.54 -7.51
C LYS A 326 5.86 17.19 -8.26
N ALA A 327 4.93 16.53 -7.59
CA ALA A 327 3.68 16.13 -8.20
C ALA A 327 2.76 17.33 -8.47
N VAL A 328 2.68 18.29 -7.55
CA VAL A 328 1.82 19.49 -7.72
C VAL A 328 2.41 20.41 -8.79
N LYS A 329 3.73 20.69 -8.81
CA LYS A 329 4.36 21.51 -9.84
C LYS A 329 4.16 21.00 -11.28
N LYS A 330 3.89 19.71 -11.46
CA LYS A 330 3.62 19.12 -12.78
C LYS A 330 2.22 19.44 -13.31
N TYR A 331 1.30 19.92 -12.46
CA TYR A 331 -0.04 20.36 -12.86
C TYR A 331 -0.13 21.86 -13.19
N ASP A 332 0.93 22.64 -12.95
CA ASP A 332 0.95 24.08 -13.22
C ASP A 332 1.40 24.43 -14.66
N TYR A 333 1.42 23.45 -15.59
CA TYR A 333 1.77 23.66 -17.02
C TYR A 333 0.66 23.17 -17.95
#